data_ee323e0bd6f7378d808a9cd75b7960e9
#
_entry.id   ee323e0bd6f7378d808a9cd75b7960e9
#
_cell.length_a   1.000
_cell.length_b   1.000
_cell.length_c   1.000
_cell.angle_alpha   90.00
_cell.angle_beta   90.00
_cell.angle_gamma   90.00
#
_symmetry.space_group_name_H-M   'P 1'
#
loop_
_entity.id
_entity.type
_entity.pdbx_description
1 polymer ?
#
loop_
_entity_poly.entity_id
_entity_poly.type
_entity_poly.pdbx_seq_one_letter_code
_entity_poly.pdbx_strand_id
1 'polypeptide(L)'
;EPMEGIQVHKYGAHIFHTSNKKVWEYINQFAEFNNYINSPIARYKDELYNLPFNMNTFSKMWGIVTPQEAKDIIQLQIADLNITEPKNLEEQALSLVGRDVYEKLIKGYTEKQWGRDCKDLPAFIIKRLPLRFTYDNNYFNDRYQGIPIGGYTAIIEKMLEGTEILLNTDYKEFTAKNGQVADKVLYTGMIDEYYDYKLGVLEYRSVRFEQERYEMENYQGNAVVNYTDREVPYTRIIEHKHFEYGKQPVTIISKEYSSEWHKGDEPYYPVNNEKNNSLYEKYRQLAESENNVIFGGRLGNYKYYDM
;
A
#
# COMPACT_ATOMS: atom_id res chain seq x y z
N GLU A 1 13.09 -0.94 11.59
CA GLU A 1 14.10 -0.33 12.47
C GLU A 1 13.68 -0.52 13.93
N PRO A 2 14.51 -1.13 14.79
CA PRO A 2 14.16 -1.33 16.20
C PRO A 2 14.29 -0.01 16.98
N MET A 3 13.22 0.35 17.72
CA MET A 3 13.20 1.50 18.61
C MET A 3 12.53 1.07 19.94
N GLU A 4 13.23 1.16 21.05
CA GLU A 4 12.74 0.75 22.38
C GLU A 4 12.15 -0.66 22.44
N GLY A 5 12.72 -1.59 21.67
CA GLY A 5 12.22 -2.97 21.54
C GLY A 5 10.96 -3.14 20.70
N ILE A 6 10.56 -2.11 19.95
CA ILE A 6 9.47 -2.13 18.98
C ILE A 6 10.05 -2.10 17.57
N GLN A 7 9.65 -3.01 16.70
CA GLN A 7 10.03 -2.98 15.28
C GLN A 7 9.18 -1.95 14.53
N VAL A 8 9.78 -0.80 14.23
CA VAL A 8 9.13 0.29 13.50
C VAL A 8 9.21 0.02 11.99
N HIS A 9 8.07 -0.02 11.34
CA HIS A 9 7.97 -0.13 9.88
C HIS A 9 8.18 1.26 9.26
N LYS A 10 9.43 1.63 8.98
CA LYS A 10 9.85 2.97 8.57
C LYS A 10 9.17 3.45 7.27
N TYR A 11 8.92 2.54 6.34
CA TYR A 11 8.35 2.82 5.02
C TYR A 11 6.86 2.42 4.91
N GLY A 12 6.15 2.38 6.03
CA GLY A 12 4.74 2.00 6.10
C GLY A 12 4.51 0.58 6.58
N ALA A 13 3.26 0.27 6.87
CA ALA A 13 2.87 -1.06 7.34
C ALA A 13 3.10 -2.11 6.25
N HIS A 14 4.00 -3.05 6.51
CA HIS A 14 4.30 -4.17 5.64
C HIS A 14 3.90 -5.47 6.34
N ILE A 15 2.90 -6.14 5.83
CA ILE A 15 2.47 -7.46 6.26
C ILE A 15 2.72 -8.43 5.12
N PHE A 16 3.56 -9.44 5.34
CA PHE A 16 3.79 -10.45 4.32
C PHE A 16 2.55 -11.33 4.18
N HIS A 17 2.07 -11.53 2.94
CA HIS A 17 0.95 -12.40 2.67
C HIS A 17 1.09 -13.05 1.29
N THR A 18 0.66 -14.29 1.14
CA THR A 18 0.65 -15.01 -0.12
C THR A 18 -0.23 -16.26 -0.05
N SER A 19 -0.85 -16.64 -1.16
CA SER A 19 -1.46 -17.97 -1.34
C SER A 19 -0.53 -18.96 -2.01
N ASN A 20 0.64 -18.50 -2.49
CA ASN A 20 1.63 -19.36 -3.14
C ASN A 20 2.50 -20.09 -2.11
N LYS A 21 2.29 -21.39 -1.98
CA LYS A 21 3.03 -22.24 -1.04
C LYS A 21 4.55 -22.18 -1.25
N LYS A 22 5.02 -22.14 -2.50
CA LYS A 22 6.47 -22.08 -2.81
C LYS A 22 7.10 -20.78 -2.31
N VAL A 23 6.39 -19.65 -2.47
CA VAL A 23 6.84 -18.35 -1.95
C VAL A 23 6.90 -18.38 -0.43
N TRP A 24 5.86 -18.93 0.21
CA TRP A 24 5.83 -19.07 1.66
C TRP A 24 6.96 -19.95 2.21
N GLU A 25 7.18 -21.11 1.59
CA GLU A 25 8.27 -22.02 1.97
C GLU A 25 9.66 -21.40 1.71
N TYR A 26 9.80 -20.61 0.65
CA TYR A 26 11.03 -19.91 0.34
C TYR A 26 11.36 -18.84 1.37
N ILE A 27 10.42 -17.94 1.69
CA ILE A 27 10.68 -16.84 2.63
C ILE A 27 10.94 -17.34 4.06
N ASN A 28 10.34 -18.46 4.46
CA ASN A 28 10.56 -19.07 5.77
C ASN A 28 11.95 -19.71 5.93
N GLN A 29 12.77 -19.78 4.88
CA GLN A 29 14.18 -20.15 4.99
C GLN A 29 15.03 -19.01 5.62
N PHE A 30 14.54 -17.78 5.54
CA PHE A 30 15.27 -16.58 5.97
C PHE A 30 14.76 -15.99 7.29
N ALA A 31 13.51 -16.23 7.66
CA ALA A 31 12.92 -15.77 8.91
C ALA A 31 11.80 -16.68 9.38
N GLU A 32 11.55 -16.66 10.67
CA GLU A 32 10.30 -17.15 11.27
C GLU A 32 9.24 -16.04 11.22
N PHE A 33 8.01 -16.40 10.85
CA PHE A 33 6.89 -15.47 10.82
C PHE A 33 5.96 -15.74 12.00
N ASN A 34 5.45 -14.67 12.60
CA ASN A 34 4.40 -14.78 13.61
C ASN A 34 3.03 -15.06 12.95
N ASN A 35 2.01 -15.21 13.78
CA ASN A 35 0.63 -15.46 13.33
C ASN A 35 -0.21 -14.16 13.25
N TYR A 36 0.40 -13.02 12.97
CA TYR A 36 -0.31 -11.76 12.84
C TYR A 36 -1.33 -11.82 11.70
N ILE A 37 -2.58 -11.47 12.01
CA ILE A 37 -3.67 -11.35 11.04
C ILE A 37 -3.98 -9.87 10.85
N ASN A 38 -3.86 -9.38 9.63
CA ASN A 38 -4.14 -7.98 9.34
C ASN A 38 -5.65 -7.71 9.40
N SER A 39 -6.05 -6.91 10.38
CA SER A 39 -7.45 -6.53 10.61
C SER A 39 -7.55 -5.02 10.86
N PRO A 40 -7.33 -4.18 9.83
CA PRO A 40 -7.36 -2.74 9.99
C PRO A 40 -8.77 -2.24 10.32
N ILE A 41 -8.82 -1.07 10.95
CA ILE A 41 -10.05 -0.36 11.29
C ILE A 41 -10.09 0.93 10.47
N ALA A 42 -11.29 1.33 10.04
CA ALA A 42 -11.54 2.64 9.47
C ALA A 42 -12.21 3.54 10.53
N ARG A 43 -11.69 4.75 10.69
CA ARG A 43 -12.31 5.81 11.46
C ARG A 43 -12.88 6.86 10.52
N TYR A 44 -14.17 7.09 10.62
CA TYR A 44 -14.88 8.18 9.96
C TYR A 44 -15.51 9.07 11.03
N LYS A 45 -14.95 10.25 11.26
CA LYS A 45 -15.33 11.14 12.36
C LYS A 45 -15.26 10.42 13.70
N ASP A 46 -16.40 10.26 14.39
CA ASP A 46 -16.52 9.57 15.68
C ASP A 46 -16.96 8.09 15.54
N GLU A 47 -17.07 7.57 14.31
CA GLU A 47 -17.48 6.20 14.04
C GLU A 47 -16.27 5.31 13.69
N LEU A 48 -16.29 4.06 14.17
CA LEU A 48 -15.29 3.05 13.84
C LEU A 48 -15.95 1.91 13.06
N TYR A 49 -15.27 1.47 12.00
CA TYR A 49 -15.72 0.40 11.11
C TYR A 49 -14.61 -0.62 10.90
N ASN A 50 -14.96 -1.90 10.80
CA ASN A 50 -14.02 -2.94 10.43
C ASN A 50 -13.71 -2.89 8.92
N LEU A 51 -12.48 -3.27 8.57
CA LEU A 51 -12.06 -3.54 7.20
C LEU A 51 -11.58 -5.00 7.08
N PRO A 52 -11.75 -5.62 5.89
CA PRO A 52 -12.42 -5.12 4.69
C PRO A 52 -13.92 -4.88 4.92
N PHE A 53 -14.64 -4.31 3.93
CA PHE A 53 -16.09 -4.08 4.04
C PHE A 53 -16.81 -5.42 4.21
N ASN A 54 -17.18 -5.75 5.43
CA ASN A 54 -17.75 -7.04 5.82
C ASN A 54 -19.01 -6.86 6.68
N MET A 55 -19.59 -7.95 7.16
CA MET A 55 -20.82 -7.88 7.96
C MET A 55 -20.67 -7.08 9.26
N ASN A 56 -19.45 -7.00 9.87
CA ASN A 56 -19.23 -6.12 11.02
C ASN A 56 -19.35 -4.64 10.61
N THR A 57 -18.83 -4.29 9.41
CA THR A 57 -18.97 -2.95 8.81
C THR A 57 -20.43 -2.60 8.58
N PHE A 58 -21.17 -3.50 7.92
CA PHE A 58 -22.56 -3.28 7.53
C PHE A 58 -23.51 -3.26 8.74
N SER A 59 -23.31 -4.17 9.69
CA SER A 59 -24.09 -4.20 10.94
C SER A 59 -23.90 -2.91 11.74
N LYS A 60 -22.65 -2.41 11.82
CA LYS A 60 -22.37 -1.14 12.47
C LYS A 60 -22.98 0.06 11.73
N MET A 61 -22.95 0.04 10.40
CA MET A 61 -23.43 1.16 9.56
C MET A 61 -24.95 1.26 9.52
N TRP A 62 -25.66 0.12 9.45
CA TRP A 62 -27.10 0.05 9.18
C TRP A 62 -27.94 -0.61 10.26
N GLY A 63 -27.31 -1.14 11.32
CA GLY A 63 -28.04 -1.84 12.41
C GLY A 63 -28.66 -3.18 11.99
N ILE A 64 -28.14 -3.79 10.94
CA ILE A 64 -28.62 -5.06 10.36
C ILE A 64 -27.87 -6.27 10.93
N VAL A 65 -28.41 -7.46 10.74
CA VAL A 65 -27.83 -8.71 11.27
C VAL A 65 -27.61 -9.78 10.19
N THR A 66 -28.29 -9.70 9.05
CA THR A 66 -28.19 -10.72 8.01
C THR A 66 -27.49 -10.24 6.75
N PRO A 67 -26.80 -11.15 6.03
CA PRO A 67 -26.22 -10.83 4.72
C PRO A 67 -27.23 -10.36 3.68
N GLN A 68 -28.47 -10.84 3.74
CA GLN A 68 -29.51 -10.44 2.78
C GLN A 68 -29.90 -8.99 2.97
N GLU A 69 -30.12 -8.52 4.21
CA GLU A 69 -30.40 -7.12 4.51
C GLU A 69 -29.30 -6.19 3.98
N ALA A 70 -28.00 -6.58 4.15
CA ALA A 70 -26.88 -5.82 3.62
C ALA A 70 -26.93 -5.71 2.08
N LYS A 71 -27.19 -6.83 1.40
CA LYS A 71 -27.32 -6.85 -0.07
C LYS A 71 -28.46 -5.99 -0.55
N ASP A 72 -29.61 -6.07 0.11
CA ASP A 72 -30.81 -5.33 -0.27
C ASP A 72 -30.59 -3.80 -0.15
N ILE A 73 -29.94 -3.34 0.95
CA ILE A 73 -29.60 -1.93 1.13
C ILE A 73 -28.62 -1.45 0.05
N ILE A 74 -27.56 -2.22 -0.23
CA ILE A 74 -26.58 -1.86 -1.26
C ILE A 74 -27.24 -1.79 -2.63
N GLN A 75 -28.06 -2.79 -2.98
CA GLN A 75 -28.77 -2.82 -4.27
C GLN A 75 -29.75 -1.66 -4.42
N LEU A 76 -30.47 -1.31 -3.35
CA LEU A 76 -31.38 -0.16 -3.35
C LEU A 76 -30.61 1.14 -3.62
N GLN A 77 -29.50 1.36 -2.91
CA GLN A 77 -28.68 2.55 -3.10
C GLN A 77 -28.05 2.63 -4.50
N ILE A 78 -27.64 1.50 -5.08
CA ILE A 78 -27.09 1.44 -6.45
C ILE A 78 -28.19 1.72 -7.49
N ALA A 79 -29.38 1.14 -7.32
CA ALA A 79 -30.50 1.33 -8.25
C ALA A 79 -30.92 2.80 -8.36
N ASP A 80 -30.91 3.54 -7.27
CA ASP A 80 -31.26 4.97 -7.23
C ASP A 80 -30.26 5.86 -8.00
N LEU A 81 -29.03 5.38 -8.25
CA LEU A 81 -27.99 6.17 -8.91
C LEU A 81 -28.11 6.18 -10.44
N ASN A 82 -28.77 5.19 -11.03
CA ASN A 82 -28.91 5.04 -12.49
C ASN A 82 -27.60 5.07 -13.28
N ILE A 83 -26.47 4.57 -12.69
CA ILE A 83 -25.16 4.53 -13.32
C ILE A 83 -25.05 3.24 -14.14
N THR A 84 -25.00 3.36 -15.47
CA THR A 84 -24.83 2.21 -16.40
C THR A 84 -23.39 2.02 -16.82
N GLU A 85 -22.68 3.10 -17.10
CA GLU A 85 -21.26 3.11 -17.45
C GLU A 85 -20.53 4.15 -16.60
N PRO A 86 -19.78 3.73 -15.57
CA PRO A 86 -19.02 4.64 -14.71
C PRO A 86 -17.95 5.39 -15.48
N LYS A 87 -17.94 6.73 -15.41
CA LYS A 87 -17.02 7.62 -16.14
C LYS A 87 -15.78 7.96 -15.32
N ASN A 88 -15.88 7.87 -14.01
CA ASN A 88 -14.85 8.26 -13.05
C ASN A 88 -14.88 7.34 -11.83
N LEU A 89 -13.91 7.53 -10.92
CA LEU A 89 -13.77 6.72 -9.73
C LEU A 89 -14.99 6.82 -8.79
N GLU A 90 -15.60 8.01 -8.67
CA GLU A 90 -16.80 8.21 -7.85
C GLU A 90 -17.95 7.33 -8.34
N GLU A 91 -18.30 7.43 -9.63
CA GLU A 91 -19.35 6.63 -10.23
C GLU A 91 -19.06 5.12 -10.15
N GLN A 92 -17.81 4.74 -10.35
CA GLN A 92 -17.37 3.35 -10.22
C GLN A 92 -17.55 2.83 -8.79
N ALA A 93 -17.10 3.57 -7.79
CA ALA A 93 -17.24 3.17 -6.39
C ALA A 93 -18.71 3.10 -5.99
N LEU A 94 -19.50 4.12 -6.30
CA LEU A 94 -20.94 4.17 -6.03
C LEU A 94 -21.68 2.97 -6.64
N SER A 95 -21.35 2.59 -7.88
CA SER A 95 -21.95 1.43 -8.56
C SER A 95 -21.57 0.08 -7.95
N LEU A 96 -20.49 0.02 -7.17
CA LEU A 96 -20.02 -1.22 -6.52
C LEU A 96 -20.53 -1.38 -5.10
N VAL A 97 -20.58 -0.30 -4.31
CA VAL A 97 -20.78 -0.41 -2.85
C VAL A 97 -21.94 0.44 -2.31
N GLY A 98 -22.58 1.24 -3.16
CA GLY A 98 -23.62 2.17 -2.74
C GLY A 98 -23.07 3.44 -2.09
N ARG A 99 -23.98 4.36 -1.76
CA ARG A 99 -23.66 5.71 -1.28
C ARG A 99 -23.00 5.73 0.10
N ASP A 100 -23.53 4.99 1.07
CA ASP A 100 -23.09 5.10 2.45
C ASP A 100 -21.65 4.60 2.65
N VAL A 101 -21.31 3.46 2.04
CA VAL A 101 -19.95 2.93 2.07
C VAL A 101 -18.99 3.85 1.34
N TYR A 102 -19.40 4.37 0.17
CA TYR A 102 -18.60 5.31 -0.61
C TYR A 102 -18.28 6.58 0.21
N GLU A 103 -19.31 7.29 0.69
CA GLU A 103 -19.14 8.57 1.38
C GLU A 103 -18.35 8.45 2.68
N LYS A 104 -18.61 7.38 3.48
CA LYS A 104 -17.96 7.21 4.79
C LYS A 104 -16.57 6.59 4.70
N LEU A 105 -16.35 5.62 3.81
CA LEU A 105 -15.16 4.77 3.90
C LEU A 105 -14.21 4.86 2.70
N ILE A 106 -14.63 5.43 1.57
CA ILE A 106 -13.83 5.45 0.34
C ILE A 106 -13.44 6.86 -0.05
N LYS A 107 -14.42 7.75 -0.18
CA LYS A 107 -14.23 9.08 -0.77
C LYS A 107 -13.08 9.86 -0.16
N GLY A 108 -13.18 10.27 1.10
CA GLY A 108 -12.18 11.13 1.72
C GLY A 108 -10.80 10.45 1.85
N TYR A 109 -10.76 9.13 2.06
CA TYR A 109 -9.50 8.38 2.05
C TYR A 109 -8.82 8.42 0.68
N THR A 110 -9.58 8.14 -0.38
CA THR A 110 -9.07 8.13 -1.76
C THR A 110 -8.65 9.53 -2.21
N GLU A 111 -9.44 10.56 -1.89
CA GLU A 111 -9.11 11.95 -2.21
C GLU A 111 -7.81 12.43 -1.55
N LYS A 112 -7.56 12.02 -0.29
CA LYS A 112 -6.27 12.28 0.38
C LYS A 112 -5.12 11.51 -0.27
N GLN A 113 -5.34 10.23 -0.58
CA GLN A 113 -4.31 9.38 -1.18
C GLN A 113 -3.88 9.89 -2.55
N TRP A 114 -4.81 10.39 -3.35
CA TRP A 114 -4.55 10.85 -4.71
C TRP A 114 -4.37 12.37 -4.85
N GLY A 115 -4.75 13.15 -3.83
CA GLY A 115 -4.69 14.61 -3.84
C GLY A 115 -5.67 15.26 -4.82
N ARG A 116 -6.73 14.53 -5.24
CA ARG A 116 -7.74 14.95 -6.22
C ARG A 116 -9.11 14.44 -5.81
N ASP A 117 -10.16 15.13 -6.23
CA ASP A 117 -11.54 14.68 -6.01
C ASP A 117 -11.81 13.37 -6.77
N CYS A 118 -12.58 12.46 -6.19
CA CYS A 118 -12.89 11.16 -6.79
C CYS A 118 -13.52 11.26 -8.19
N LYS A 119 -14.29 12.31 -8.46
CA LYS A 119 -14.88 12.59 -9.78
C LYS A 119 -13.85 12.93 -10.88
N ASP A 120 -12.65 13.38 -10.47
CA ASP A 120 -11.57 13.74 -11.39
C ASP A 120 -10.55 12.59 -11.55
N LEU A 121 -10.77 11.46 -10.89
CA LEU A 121 -9.95 10.27 -10.97
C LEU A 121 -10.55 9.23 -11.92
N PRO A 122 -9.73 8.50 -12.69
CA PRO A 122 -10.20 7.47 -13.60
C PRO A 122 -10.89 6.30 -12.87
N ALA A 123 -11.97 5.77 -13.45
CA ALA A 123 -12.73 4.64 -12.90
C ALA A 123 -11.87 3.38 -12.68
N PHE A 124 -10.84 3.14 -13.50
CA PHE A 124 -10.02 1.94 -13.41
C PHE A 124 -9.16 1.85 -12.14
N ILE A 125 -8.98 2.95 -11.39
CA ILE A 125 -8.27 2.96 -10.10
C ILE A 125 -8.98 2.02 -9.10
N ILE A 126 -10.31 1.98 -9.15
CA ILE A 126 -11.12 1.05 -8.37
C ILE A 126 -11.81 0.07 -9.30
N LYS A 127 -11.12 -1.01 -9.66
CA LYS A 127 -11.73 -2.08 -10.48
C LYS A 127 -12.64 -2.99 -9.67
N ARG A 128 -12.33 -3.22 -8.40
CA ARG A 128 -13.06 -4.09 -7.48
C ARG A 128 -12.97 -3.52 -6.07
N LEU A 129 -14.09 -3.49 -5.39
CA LEU A 129 -14.17 -3.28 -3.95
C LEU A 129 -14.77 -4.56 -3.38
N PRO A 130 -13.98 -5.41 -2.73
CA PRO A 130 -14.47 -6.67 -2.23
C PRO A 130 -15.44 -6.44 -1.07
N LEU A 131 -16.72 -6.70 -1.31
CA LEU A 131 -17.74 -6.79 -0.27
C LEU A 131 -17.78 -8.22 0.24
N ARG A 132 -17.68 -8.40 1.55
CA ARG A 132 -17.76 -9.70 2.21
C ARG A 132 -19.02 -9.79 3.03
N PHE A 133 -19.89 -10.73 2.69
CA PHE A 133 -21.12 -10.98 3.43
C PHE A 133 -20.92 -12.05 4.53
N THR A 134 -19.77 -11.95 5.21
CA THR A 134 -19.36 -12.79 6.36
C THR A 134 -18.78 -11.87 7.45
N TYR A 135 -18.68 -12.36 8.69
CA TYR A 135 -18.09 -11.65 9.84
C TYR A 135 -16.56 -11.88 9.94
N ASP A 136 -15.86 -11.95 8.81
CA ASP A 136 -14.42 -12.14 8.74
C ASP A 136 -13.69 -10.81 8.60
N ASN A 137 -12.89 -10.45 9.61
CA ASN A 137 -12.08 -9.24 9.66
C ASN A 137 -10.66 -9.42 9.08
N ASN A 138 -10.28 -10.62 8.62
CA ASN A 138 -9.00 -10.80 7.96
C ASN A 138 -8.98 -9.99 6.65
N TYR A 139 -8.10 -9.01 6.55
CA TYR A 139 -8.04 -8.12 5.39
C TYR A 139 -7.67 -8.86 4.11
N PHE A 140 -6.73 -9.81 4.20
CA PHE A 140 -6.28 -10.60 3.06
C PHE A 140 -7.12 -11.84 2.84
N ASN A 141 -7.21 -12.30 1.59
CA ASN A 141 -7.78 -13.58 1.22
C ASN A 141 -6.72 -14.69 1.10
N ASP A 142 -5.45 -14.34 1.35
CA ASP A 142 -4.34 -15.24 1.20
C ASP A 142 -4.28 -16.29 2.31
N ARG A 143 -3.77 -17.46 1.94
CA ARG A 143 -3.64 -18.60 2.84
C ARG A 143 -2.61 -18.38 3.94
N TYR A 144 -1.54 -17.66 3.62
CA TYR A 144 -0.42 -17.40 4.52
C TYR A 144 -0.28 -15.90 4.71
N GLN A 145 -0.05 -15.49 5.94
CA GLN A 145 0.31 -14.11 6.29
C GLN A 145 1.04 -14.10 7.63
N GLY A 146 1.77 -13.02 7.89
CA GLY A 146 2.47 -12.81 9.15
C GLY A 146 3.48 -11.67 9.07
N ILE A 147 4.08 -11.39 10.20
CA ILE A 147 5.18 -10.45 10.35
C ILE A 147 6.45 -11.27 10.68
N PRO A 148 7.57 -11.01 10.02
CA PRO A 148 8.83 -11.68 10.38
C PRO A 148 9.26 -11.24 11.78
N ILE A 149 9.52 -12.22 12.64
CA ILE A 149 10.01 -11.98 14.01
C ILE A 149 11.39 -11.31 13.93
N GLY A 150 11.53 -10.16 14.58
CA GLY A 150 12.76 -9.35 14.53
C GLY A 150 12.87 -8.41 13.35
N GLY A 151 11.82 -8.29 12.53
CA GLY A 151 11.71 -7.32 11.43
C GLY A 151 12.24 -7.79 10.09
N TYR A 152 11.99 -6.99 9.05
CA TYR A 152 12.31 -7.34 7.66
C TYR A 152 13.80 -7.25 7.30
N THR A 153 14.57 -6.41 7.98
CA THR A 153 16.00 -6.21 7.67
C THR A 153 16.78 -7.51 7.73
N ALA A 154 16.54 -8.34 8.75
CA ALA A 154 17.21 -9.62 8.92
C ALA A 154 16.96 -10.62 7.77
N ILE A 155 15.80 -10.55 7.12
CA ILE A 155 15.51 -11.36 5.93
C ILE A 155 16.44 -10.96 4.79
N ILE A 156 16.53 -9.65 4.53
CA ILE A 156 17.35 -9.12 3.43
C ILE A 156 18.83 -9.41 3.68
N GLU A 157 19.31 -9.25 4.92
CA GLU A 157 20.69 -9.59 5.30
C GLU A 157 21.01 -11.07 4.98
N LYS A 158 20.13 -12.00 5.38
CA LYS A 158 20.33 -13.42 5.07
C LYS A 158 20.22 -13.73 3.57
N MET A 159 19.32 -13.08 2.83
CA MET A 159 19.22 -13.26 1.39
C MET A 159 20.46 -12.79 0.63
N LEU A 160 21.15 -11.77 1.17
CA LEU A 160 22.35 -11.18 0.59
C LEU A 160 23.66 -11.77 1.15
N GLU A 161 23.58 -12.80 1.98
CA GLU A 161 24.77 -13.44 2.55
C GLU A 161 25.73 -13.90 1.44
N GLY A 162 27.00 -13.52 1.55
CA GLY A 162 28.02 -13.77 0.54
C GLY A 162 28.01 -12.81 -0.66
N THR A 163 27.13 -11.81 -0.67
CA THR A 163 27.08 -10.77 -1.70
C THR A 163 27.75 -9.50 -1.19
N GLU A 164 28.57 -8.84 -2.02
CA GLU A 164 29.11 -7.51 -1.70
C GLU A 164 28.02 -6.46 -1.74
N ILE A 165 27.89 -5.67 -0.67
CA ILE A 165 26.86 -4.65 -0.52
C ILE A 165 27.52 -3.28 -0.35
N LEU A 166 27.18 -2.34 -1.23
CA LEU A 166 27.63 -0.95 -1.16
C LEU A 166 26.45 -0.05 -0.79
N LEU A 167 26.34 0.30 0.48
CA LEU A 167 25.30 1.22 0.98
C LEU A 167 25.64 2.67 0.62
N ASN A 168 24.61 3.53 0.57
CA ASN A 168 24.73 4.96 0.25
C ASN A 168 25.50 5.23 -1.06
N THR A 169 25.28 4.36 -2.05
CA THR A 169 25.99 4.38 -3.33
C THR A 169 24.96 4.59 -4.45
N ASP A 170 25.00 5.73 -5.09
CA ASP A 170 24.21 6.00 -6.29
C ASP A 170 24.77 5.23 -7.49
N TYR A 171 23.87 4.59 -8.26
CA TYR A 171 24.25 3.75 -9.39
C TYR A 171 24.99 4.54 -10.49
N LYS A 172 24.53 5.75 -10.83
CA LYS A 172 25.12 6.57 -11.89
C LYS A 172 26.48 7.08 -11.49
N GLU A 173 26.61 7.58 -10.25
CA GLU A 173 27.89 8.03 -9.72
C GLU A 173 28.91 6.88 -9.65
N PHE A 174 28.45 5.70 -9.21
CA PHE A 174 29.27 4.51 -9.13
C PHE A 174 29.78 4.06 -10.51
N THR A 175 28.89 3.98 -11.50
CA THR A 175 29.26 3.55 -12.87
C THR A 175 30.07 4.60 -13.61
N ALA A 176 29.82 5.87 -13.40
CA ALA A 176 30.65 6.95 -13.96
C ALA A 176 32.10 6.88 -13.49
N LYS A 177 32.31 6.47 -12.21
CA LYS A 177 33.65 6.34 -11.62
C LYS A 177 34.36 5.03 -11.97
N ASN A 178 33.64 3.91 -12.02
CA ASN A 178 34.21 2.57 -12.10
C ASN A 178 34.03 1.91 -13.47
N GLY A 179 33.23 2.48 -14.37
CA GLY A 179 32.87 1.87 -15.64
C GLY A 179 31.91 0.66 -15.49
N GLN A 180 31.97 -0.25 -16.45
CA GLN A 180 31.19 -1.47 -16.40
C GLN A 180 31.82 -2.46 -15.41
N VAL A 181 31.12 -2.78 -14.33
CA VAL A 181 31.60 -3.64 -13.22
C VAL A 181 30.97 -5.02 -13.19
N ALA A 182 29.99 -5.28 -14.06
CA ALA A 182 29.30 -6.56 -14.16
C ALA A 182 28.86 -6.86 -15.61
N ASP A 183 28.74 -8.13 -15.95
CA ASP A 183 28.21 -8.57 -17.25
C ASP A 183 26.72 -8.27 -17.41
N LYS A 184 25.97 -8.30 -16.31
CA LYS A 184 24.54 -7.97 -16.24
C LYS A 184 24.24 -7.08 -15.04
N VAL A 185 23.35 -6.13 -15.24
CA VAL A 185 22.84 -5.24 -14.21
C VAL A 185 21.33 -5.46 -14.09
N LEU A 186 20.85 -5.75 -12.89
CA LEU A 186 19.43 -5.69 -12.56
C LEU A 186 19.15 -4.32 -11.93
N TYR A 187 18.55 -3.41 -12.71
CA TYR A 187 18.23 -2.07 -12.26
C TYR A 187 16.79 -2.00 -11.76
N THR A 188 16.62 -1.64 -10.48
CA THR A 188 15.32 -1.58 -9.82
C THR A 188 14.88 -0.15 -9.47
N GLY A 189 15.67 0.86 -9.84
CA GLY A 189 15.35 2.27 -9.72
C GLY A 189 14.36 2.76 -10.78
N MET A 190 14.06 4.05 -10.78
CA MET A 190 13.16 4.66 -11.75
C MET A 190 13.71 4.55 -13.17
N ILE A 191 12.93 3.99 -14.09
CA ILE A 191 13.36 3.78 -15.47
C ILE A 191 13.62 5.09 -16.21
N ASP A 192 12.82 6.12 -15.97
CA ASP A 192 13.00 7.45 -16.56
C ASP A 192 14.25 8.17 -16.03
N GLU A 193 14.58 7.99 -14.76
CA GLU A 193 15.82 8.47 -14.16
C GLU A 193 17.05 7.80 -14.75
N TYR A 194 16.99 6.49 -15.00
CA TYR A 194 18.07 5.76 -15.67
C TYR A 194 18.45 6.43 -17.01
N TYR A 195 17.45 6.89 -17.76
CA TYR A 195 17.62 7.57 -19.04
C TYR A 195 17.67 9.11 -18.94
N ASP A 196 18.00 9.67 -17.78
CA ASP A 196 18.11 11.13 -17.57
C ASP A 196 16.85 11.91 -17.94
N TYR A 197 15.68 11.28 -17.81
CA TYR A 197 14.37 11.87 -18.14
C TYR A 197 14.23 12.34 -19.58
N LYS A 198 15.03 11.81 -20.51
CA LYS A 198 15.13 12.30 -21.92
C LYS A 198 13.83 12.26 -22.71
N LEU A 199 12.86 11.42 -22.32
CA LEU A 199 11.52 11.35 -22.94
C LEU A 199 10.44 12.08 -22.12
N GLY A 200 10.77 12.55 -20.93
CA GLY A 200 9.89 13.18 -19.97
C GLY A 200 9.90 12.47 -18.63
N VAL A 201 9.29 13.08 -17.62
CA VAL A 201 9.22 12.59 -16.25
C VAL A 201 7.96 11.77 -16.05
N LEU A 202 8.09 10.57 -15.51
CA LEU A 202 6.96 9.74 -15.05
C LEU A 202 6.46 10.26 -13.70
N GLU A 203 5.17 10.21 -13.47
CA GLU A 203 4.54 10.70 -12.24
C GLU A 203 4.44 9.57 -11.21
N TYR A 204 4.73 9.90 -9.96
CA TYR A 204 4.61 9.01 -8.82
C TYR A 204 3.79 9.65 -7.70
N ARG A 205 3.35 8.86 -6.75
CA ARG A 205 2.90 9.34 -5.43
C ARG A 205 3.99 9.07 -4.42
N SER A 206 4.14 9.98 -3.49
CA SER A 206 5.04 9.86 -2.35
C SER A 206 4.26 9.71 -1.05
N VAL A 207 4.92 9.20 -0.02
CA VAL A 207 4.35 9.04 1.31
C VAL A 207 5.34 9.56 2.35
N ARG A 208 4.86 10.39 3.26
CA ARG A 208 5.63 10.91 4.37
C ARG A 208 5.09 10.36 5.68
N PHE A 209 5.99 10.00 6.58
CA PHE A 209 5.65 9.49 7.90
C PHE A 209 6.12 10.47 8.98
N GLU A 210 5.24 10.76 9.93
CA GLU A 210 5.58 11.44 11.17
C GLU A 210 5.50 10.45 12.31
N GLN A 211 6.64 10.21 12.95
CA GLN A 211 6.75 9.29 14.08
C GLN A 211 6.59 10.05 15.38
N GLU A 212 5.81 9.47 16.28
CA GLU A 212 5.59 9.99 17.63
C GLU A 212 5.73 8.85 18.65
N ARG A 213 6.37 9.15 19.77
CA ARG A 213 6.53 8.25 20.91
C ARG A 213 5.63 8.69 22.05
N TYR A 214 4.94 7.73 22.68
CA TYR A 214 4.03 7.98 23.80
C TYR A 214 4.38 7.12 25.01
N GLU A 215 4.32 7.70 26.20
CA GLU A 215 4.43 7.04 27.52
C GLU A 215 3.10 6.38 27.88
N MET A 216 2.67 5.40 27.08
CA MET A 216 1.48 4.60 27.31
C MET A 216 1.61 3.24 26.64
N GLU A 217 0.94 2.24 27.19
CA GLU A 217 0.99 0.88 26.66
C GLU A 217 0.26 0.70 25.33
N ASN A 218 -0.78 1.49 25.07
CA ASN A 218 -1.67 1.33 23.92
C ASN A 218 -2.26 2.68 23.52
N TYR A 219 -2.06 3.09 22.27
CA TYR A 219 -2.54 4.36 21.74
C TYR A 219 -3.93 4.26 21.10
N GLN A 220 -4.12 3.26 20.23
CA GLN A 220 -5.33 3.14 19.41
C GLN A 220 -5.97 1.74 19.42
N GLY A 221 -5.35 0.76 20.06
CA GLY A 221 -5.90 -0.60 20.23
C GLY A 221 -5.81 -1.48 18.98
N ASN A 222 -5.15 -1.04 17.92
CA ASN A 222 -4.96 -1.80 16.69
C ASN A 222 -3.69 -1.34 15.96
N ALA A 223 -3.08 -2.25 15.20
CA ALA A 223 -1.87 -1.90 14.44
C ALA A 223 -2.12 -0.81 13.40
N VAL A 224 -3.26 -0.84 12.71
CA VAL A 224 -3.57 0.12 11.63
C VAL A 224 -4.99 0.66 11.77
N VAL A 225 -5.11 1.97 11.86
CA VAL A 225 -6.38 2.69 11.79
C VAL A 225 -6.32 3.66 10.60
N ASN A 226 -7.20 3.45 9.63
CA ASN A 226 -7.37 4.33 8.47
C ASN A 226 -8.34 5.45 8.82
N TYR A 227 -7.97 6.69 8.54
CA TYR A 227 -8.82 7.86 8.72
C TYR A 227 -9.47 8.21 7.38
N THR A 228 -10.77 8.01 7.28
CA THR A 228 -11.48 8.07 6.00
C THR A 228 -12.17 9.41 5.75
N ASP A 229 -12.32 10.26 6.75
CA ASP A 229 -12.79 11.64 6.53
C ASP A 229 -11.68 12.53 5.93
N ARG A 230 -12.09 13.53 5.13
CA ARG A 230 -11.17 14.42 4.40
C ARG A 230 -10.49 15.46 5.29
N GLU A 231 -11.12 15.81 6.40
CA GLU A 231 -10.65 16.85 7.30
C GLU A 231 -9.40 16.45 8.09
N VAL A 232 -9.21 15.15 8.31
CA VAL A 232 -7.98 14.61 8.91
C VAL A 232 -6.90 14.51 7.84
N PRO A 233 -5.74 15.18 8.02
CA PRO A 233 -4.76 15.33 6.93
C PRO A 233 -3.96 14.07 6.61
N TYR A 234 -3.88 13.10 7.52
CA TYR A 234 -3.20 11.82 7.31
C TYR A 234 -4.19 10.72 6.86
N THR A 235 -3.69 9.74 6.16
CA THR A 235 -4.47 8.61 5.65
C THR A 235 -4.66 7.53 6.69
N ARG A 236 -3.63 7.31 7.54
CA ARG A 236 -3.69 6.30 8.61
C ARG A 236 -2.72 6.62 9.75
N ILE A 237 -2.98 5.98 10.89
CA ILE A 237 -2.02 5.84 11.98
C ILE A 237 -1.64 4.38 12.09
N ILE A 238 -0.34 4.13 12.19
CA ILE A 238 0.25 2.81 12.42
C ILE A 238 0.78 2.80 13.85
N GLU A 239 0.31 1.89 14.70
CA GLU A 239 0.88 1.62 16.02
C GLU A 239 1.69 0.34 15.96
N HIS A 240 3.01 0.49 15.85
CA HIS A 240 3.92 -0.56 15.40
C HIS A 240 4.02 -1.78 16.31
N LYS A 241 3.91 -1.60 17.63
CA LYS A 241 4.06 -2.70 18.59
C LYS A 241 3.03 -3.83 18.41
N HIS A 242 1.85 -3.52 17.86
CA HIS A 242 0.81 -4.53 17.66
C HIS A 242 1.16 -5.57 16.59
N PHE A 243 2.06 -5.28 15.66
CA PHE A 243 2.50 -6.25 14.66
C PHE A 243 3.20 -7.47 15.26
N GLU A 244 3.93 -7.28 16.37
CA GLU A 244 4.62 -8.37 17.09
C GLU A 244 4.03 -8.62 18.48
N TYR A 245 2.79 -8.18 18.74
CA TYR A 245 2.12 -8.33 20.03
C TYR A 245 2.91 -7.77 21.21
N GLY A 246 3.62 -6.66 20.98
CA GLY A 246 4.53 -6.03 21.93
C GLY A 246 3.82 -5.56 23.22
N LYS A 247 4.51 -5.72 24.36
CA LYS A 247 4.03 -5.37 25.71
C LYS A 247 4.87 -4.30 26.37
N GLN A 248 5.58 -3.48 25.60
CA GLN A 248 6.39 -2.39 26.12
C GLN A 248 5.50 -1.36 26.84
N PRO A 249 5.98 -0.68 27.90
CA PRO A 249 5.23 0.35 28.62
C PRO A 249 5.04 1.62 27.79
N VAL A 250 5.75 1.75 26.69
CA VAL A 250 5.68 2.84 25.72
C VAL A 250 5.12 2.35 24.39
N THR A 251 4.64 3.26 23.55
CA THR A 251 4.27 2.94 22.18
C THR A 251 4.81 3.95 21.18
N ILE A 252 5.02 3.50 19.95
CA ILE A 252 5.47 4.32 18.81
C ILE A 252 4.41 4.22 17.74
N ILE A 253 3.97 5.37 17.28
CA ILE A 253 3.04 5.48 16.15
C ILE A 253 3.70 6.19 14.97
N SER A 254 3.18 5.93 13.76
CA SER A 254 3.47 6.72 12.56
C SER A 254 2.18 7.22 11.94
N LYS A 255 2.07 8.53 11.75
CA LYS A 255 1.03 9.15 10.92
C LYS A 255 1.50 9.17 9.47
N GLU A 256 0.70 8.61 8.57
CA GLU A 256 1.01 8.50 7.13
C GLU A 256 0.32 9.61 6.35
N TYR A 257 1.10 10.39 5.61
CA TYR A 257 0.61 11.46 4.74
C TYR A 257 0.94 11.12 3.28
N SER A 258 -0.05 11.12 2.43
CA SER A 258 0.15 11.00 0.98
C SER A 258 0.45 12.36 0.38
N SER A 259 1.41 12.43 -0.55
CA SER A 259 1.81 13.66 -1.24
C SER A 259 2.11 13.39 -2.71
N GLU A 260 2.13 14.45 -3.50
CA GLU A 260 2.70 14.38 -4.84
C GLU A 260 4.20 14.16 -4.73
N TRP A 261 4.72 13.35 -5.64
CA TRP A 261 6.16 13.14 -5.74
C TRP A 261 6.81 14.28 -6.53
N HIS A 262 7.94 14.76 -6.03
CA HIS A 262 8.82 15.68 -6.74
C HIS A 262 10.20 15.04 -6.86
N LYS A 263 10.99 15.49 -7.84
CA LYS A 263 12.35 14.98 -8.02
C LYS A 263 13.17 15.13 -6.73
N GLY A 264 13.63 14.00 -6.21
CA GLY A 264 14.35 13.91 -4.94
C GLY A 264 13.53 13.34 -3.79
N ASP A 265 12.20 13.24 -3.95
CA ASP A 265 11.36 12.51 -3.00
C ASP A 265 11.43 11.00 -3.25
N GLU A 266 11.09 10.21 -2.24
CA GLU A 266 10.95 8.75 -2.37
C GLU A 266 9.71 8.40 -3.22
N PRO A 267 9.85 7.67 -4.35
CA PRO A 267 8.72 7.26 -5.18
C PRO A 267 8.08 5.98 -4.63
N TYR A 268 6.84 6.06 -4.12
CA TYR A 268 6.15 4.89 -3.56
C TYR A 268 5.25 4.19 -4.57
N TYR A 269 4.46 4.94 -5.33
CA TYR A 269 3.43 4.39 -6.21
C TYR A 269 3.48 5.06 -7.58
N PRO A 270 3.56 4.29 -8.69
CA PRO A 270 3.43 4.84 -10.04
C PRO A 270 1.99 5.32 -10.29
N VAL A 271 1.85 6.45 -10.97
CA VAL A 271 0.55 6.99 -11.40
C VAL A 271 0.18 6.42 -12.77
N ASN A 272 -0.48 5.27 -12.78
CA ASN A 272 -0.84 4.52 -13.99
C ASN A 272 -2.05 5.13 -14.72
N ASN A 273 -1.92 6.32 -15.29
CA ASN A 273 -2.87 6.91 -16.21
C ASN A 273 -2.41 6.74 -17.68
N GLU A 274 -3.25 7.08 -18.65
CA GLU A 274 -2.96 6.91 -20.07
C GLU A 274 -1.70 7.64 -20.51
N LYS A 275 -1.49 8.89 -20.04
CA LYS A 275 -0.31 9.72 -20.32
C LYS A 275 0.98 9.01 -19.86
N ASN A 276 1.00 8.60 -18.61
CA ASN A 276 2.18 7.95 -18.00
C ASN A 276 2.43 6.56 -18.57
N ASN A 277 1.36 5.77 -18.80
CA ASN A 277 1.51 4.47 -19.43
C ASN A 277 2.08 4.58 -20.86
N SER A 278 1.63 5.58 -21.63
CA SER A 278 2.19 5.85 -22.97
C SER A 278 3.64 6.32 -22.90
N LEU A 279 4.02 7.09 -21.89
CA LEU A 279 5.41 7.53 -21.69
C LEU A 279 6.28 6.34 -21.23
N TYR A 280 5.80 5.53 -20.29
CA TYR A 280 6.52 4.33 -19.85
C TYR A 280 6.77 3.36 -21.01
N GLU A 281 5.80 3.17 -21.90
CA GLU A 281 5.96 2.28 -23.07
C GLU A 281 7.13 2.73 -23.97
N LYS A 282 7.35 4.03 -24.13
CA LYS A 282 8.50 4.57 -24.85
C LYS A 282 9.82 4.25 -24.14
N TYR A 283 9.87 4.37 -22.81
CA TYR A 283 11.04 3.96 -22.02
C TYR A 283 11.27 2.45 -22.08
N ARG A 284 10.22 1.63 -22.05
CA ARG A 284 10.30 0.17 -22.20
C ARG A 284 10.94 -0.21 -23.53
N GLN A 285 10.56 0.46 -24.63
CA GLN A 285 11.17 0.24 -25.94
C GLN A 285 12.66 0.59 -25.96
N LEU A 286 13.08 1.66 -25.25
CA LEU A 286 14.51 1.94 -25.08
C LEU A 286 15.21 0.84 -24.28
N ALA A 287 14.58 0.36 -23.22
CA ALA A 287 15.12 -0.71 -22.38
C ALA A 287 15.30 -2.03 -23.12
N GLU A 288 14.48 -2.35 -24.13
CA GLU A 288 14.62 -3.52 -24.98
C GLU A 288 15.93 -3.51 -25.81
N SER A 289 16.49 -2.34 -26.05
CA SER A 289 17.78 -2.20 -26.76
C SER A 289 19.01 -2.39 -25.86
N GLU A 290 18.83 -2.40 -24.54
CA GLU A 290 19.91 -2.59 -23.58
C GLU A 290 20.32 -4.07 -23.51
N ASN A 291 21.56 -4.37 -23.91
CA ASN A 291 22.03 -5.75 -23.89
C ASN A 291 22.40 -6.26 -22.49
N ASN A 292 22.82 -5.35 -21.61
CA ASN A 292 23.42 -5.70 -20.32
C ASN A 292 22.57 -5.28 -19.11
N VAL A 293 21.46 -4.55 -19.30
CA VAL A 293 20.60 -4.07 -18.23
C VAL A 293 19.23 -4.73 -18.29
N ILE A 294 18.77 -5.22 -17.16
CA ILE A 294 17.44 -5.78 -16.94
C ILE A 294 16.71 -4.86 -16.00
N PHE A 295 15.61 -4.26 -16.44
CA PHE A 295 14.77 -3.45 -15.58
C PHE A 295 13.79 -4.32 -14.80
N GLY A 296 13.70 -4.11 -13.47
CA GLY A 296 12.83 -4.89 -12.58
C GLY A 296 12.27 -4.07 -11.43
N GLY A 297 11.38 -4.68 -10.66
CA GLY A 297 10.74 -4.04 -9.52
C GLY A 297 9.70 -2.98 -9.91
N ARG A 298 9.10 -2.33 -8.89
CA ARG A 298 8.02 -1.36 -9.08
C ARG A 298 8.42 -0.17 -9.95
N LEU A 299 9.61 0.37 -9.75
CA LEU A 299 10.09 1.58 -10.41
C LEU A 299 10.62 1.29 -11.80
N GLY A 300 11.39 0.19 -11.97
CA GLY A 300 11.91 -0.24 -13.28
C GLY A 300 10.81 -0.68 -14.24
N ASN A 301 9.74 -1.29 -13.73
CA ASN A 301 8.58 -1.74 -14.51
C ASN A 301 7.39 -0.78 -14.48
N TYR A 302 7.50 0.34 -13.80
CA TYR A 302 6.43 1.32 -13.61
C TYR A 302 5.08 0.68 -13.25
N LYS A 303 5.10 -0.28 -12.32
CA LYS A 303 3.95 -1.10 -11.95
C LYS A 303 3.97 -1.42 -10.46
N TYR A 304 2.79 -1.38 -9.84
CA TYR A 304 2.64 -1.85 -8.47
C TYR A 304 2.75 -3.38 -8.38
N TYR A 305 3.56 -3.84 -7.43
CA TYR A 305 3.68 -5.24 -7.05
C TYR A 305 3.47 -5.37 -5.54
N ASP A 306 2.73 -6.40 -5.13
CA ASP A 306 2.71 -6.85 -3.74
C ASP A 306 4.07 -7.51 -3.40
N MET A 307 4.36 -7.57 -2.09
CA MET A 307 5.58 -8.25 -1.62
C MET A 307 5.47 -9.75 -1.81
#